data_2c64820752b549e6c477ba52b5b3a868
#
_entry.id   2c64820752b549e6c477ba52b5b3a868
#
_cell.length_a   1.000
_cell.length_b   1.000
_cell.length_c   1.000
_cell.angle_alpha   90.00
_cell.angle_beta   90.00
_cell.angle_gamma   90.00
#
_symmetry.space_group_name_H-M   'P 1'
#
loop_
_entity.id
_entity.type
_entity.pdbx_description
1 polymer ?
#
loop_
_entity_poly.entity_id
_entity_poly.type
_entity_poly.pdbx_seq_one_letter_code
_entity_poly.pdbx_strand_id
1 'polypeptide(L)'
;MKIKKNKTKILIVDDEDDITLSFKRILEIHGFEVDAFNDSKLALSKFKVNYYDIALLDIKMPYIDGFDLYKKIKEMDDNIKICFLTASEAYYQKFREKDYHELSRDLFIQKPIENEELIQRINEIISSN
;
A
#
# COMPACT_ATOMS: atom_id res chain seq x y z
N MET A 1 -13.79 16.02 26.61
CA MET A 1 -12.60 15.19 26.72
C MET A 1 -12.16 14.67 25.36
N LYS A 2 -10.91 14.66 25.17
CA LYS A 2 -10.39 14.22 23.91
C LYS A 2 -10.11 12.71 23.91
N ILE A 3 -10.65 12.01 22.95
CA ILE A 3 -10.40 10.59 22.81
C ILE A 3 -9.07 10.40 22.11
N LYS A 4 -8.23 9.56 22.68
CA LYS A 4 -6.94 9.26 22.08
C LYS A 4 -7.15 8.55 20.75
N LYS A 5 -6.56 9.10 19.72
CA LYS A 5 -6.65 8.54 18.40
C LYS A 5 -5.75 7.30 18.29
N ASN A 6 -6.28 6.27 17.70
CA ASN A 6 -5.48 5.10 17.41
C ASN A 6 -4.44 5.45 16.35
N LYS A 7 -3.33 4.74 16.37
CA LYS A 7 -2.32 4.91 15.33
C LYS A 7 -2.88 4.51 13.98
N THR A 8 -2.44 5.19 12.95
CA THR A 8 -2.75 4.80 11.58
C THR A 8 -2.10 3.45 11.28
N LYS A 9 -2.86 2.54 10.72
CA LYS A 9 -2.42 1.17 10.47
C LYS A 9 -2.20 0.96 8.99
N ILE A 10 -1.02 0.49 8.65
CA ILE A 10 -0.55 0.34 7.27
C ILE A 10 -0.23 -1.11 6.99
N LEU A 11 -0.72 -1.59 5.84
CA LEU A 11 -0.34 -2.88 5.31
C LEU A 11 0.67 -2.63 4.18
N ILE A 12 1.78 -3.35 4.18
CA ILE A 12 2.75 -3.28 3.09
C ILE A 12 2.91 -4.67 2.49
N VAL A 13 2.80 -4.76 1.17
CA VAL A 13 3.06 -6.01 0.46
C VAL A 13 4.01 -5.72 -0.69
N ASP A 14 5.23 -6.22 -0.59
CA ASP A 14 6.28 -6.02 -1.57
C ASP A 14 7.22 -7.23 -1.49
N ASP A 15 7.48 -7.89 -2.59
CA ASP A 15 8.27 -9.12 -2.58
C ASP A 15 9.77 -8.89 -2.36
N GLU A 16 10.21 -7.66 -2.29
CA GLU A 16 11.59 -7.32 -1.96
C GLU A 16 11.73 -7.10 -0.46
N ASP A 17 12.39 -8.03 0.24
CA ASP A 17 12.54 -7.98 1.69
C ASP A 17 13.16 -6.67 2.18
N ASP A 18 14.17 -6.20 1.48
CA ASP A 18 14.85 -4.97 1.90
C ASP A 18 13.91 -3.77 1.90
N ILE A 19 13.02 -3.72 0.92
CA ILE A 19 12.06 -2.62 0.82
C ILE A 19 11.00 -2.71 1.90
N THR A 20 10.45 -3.91 2.13
CA THR A 20 9.44 -4.07 3.17
C THR A 20 9.99 -3.72 4.54
N LEU A 21 11.21 -4.16 4.84
CA LEU A 21 11.83 -3.87 6.14
C LEU A 21 12.16 -2.39 6.29
N SER A 22 12.69 -1.76 5.24
CA SER A 22 13.03 -0.35 5.29
C SER A 22 11.81 0.52 5.48
N PHE A 23 10.76 0.26 4.70
CA PHE A 23 9.53 1.03 4.80
C PHE A 23 8.87 0.82 6.16
N LYS A 24 8.82 -0.43 6.62
CA LYS A 24 8.23 -0.72 7.93
C LYS A 24 8.93 0.06 9.02
N ARG A 25 10.25 0.04 9.02
CA ARG A 25 11.04 0.72 10.04
C ARG A 25 10.81 2.23 10.04
N ILE A 26 10.88 2.86 8.88
CA ILE A 26 10.72 4.32 8.81
C ILE A 26 9.31 4.75 9.18
N LEU A 27 8.32 3.98 8.78
CA LEU A 27 6.94 4.31 9.09
C LEU A 27 6.65 4.12 10.58
N GLU A 28 7.20 3.08 11.19
CA GLU A 28 7.03 2.88 12.62
C GLU A 28 7.69 3.99 13.44
N ILE A 29 8.85 4.47 13.00
CA ILE A 29 9.51 5.59 13.65
C ILE A 29 8.61 6.83 13.63
N HIS A 30 7.81 6.99 12.56
CA HIS A 30 6.91 8.13 12.43
C HIS A 30 5.54 7.90 13.07
N GLY A 31 5.39 6.85 13.85
CA GLY A 31 4.17 6.65 14.63
C GLY A 31 3.09 5.80 13.99
N PHE A 32 3.37 5.18 12.85
CA PHE A 32 2.41 4.27 12.21
C PHE A 32 2.56 2.85 12.75
N GLU A 33 1.48 2.09 12.71
CA GLU A 33 1.55 0.64 12.95
C GLU A 33 1.60 -0.05 11.59
N VAL A 34 2.54 -0.97 11.40
CA VAL A 34 2.79 -1.55 10.09
C VAL A 34 2.84 -3.06 10.16
N ASP A 35 2.04 -3.71 9.32
CA ASP A 35 2.18 -5.12 9.02
C ASP A 35 2.78 -5.22 7.62
N ALA A 36 3.89 -5.92 7.49
CA ALA A 36 4.61 -6.02 6.23
C ALA A 36 4.75 -7.48 5.80
N PHE A 37 4.44 -7.74 4.56
CA PHE A 37 4.54 -9.08 3.98
C PHE A 37 5.32 -9.02 2.68
N ASN A 38 6.14 -10.04 2.47
CA ASN A 38 6.89 -10.17 1.22
C ASN A 38 6.26 -11.17 0.26
N ASP A 39 5.04 -11.59 0.53
CA ASP A 39 4.33 -12.61 -0.22
C ASP A 39 2.84 -12.25 -0.25
N SER A 40 2.29 -12.11 -1.45
CA SER A 40 0.90 -11.70 -1.61
C SER A 40 -0.09 -12.73 -1.08
N LYS A 41 0.22 -14.01 -1.19
CA LYS A 41 -0.65 -15.06 -0.66
C LYS A 41 -0.73 -15.01 0.85
N LEU A 42 0.41 -14.82 1.49
CA LEU A 42 0.47 -14.71 2.94
C LEU A 42 -0.26 -13.46 3.42
N ALA A 43 -0.09 -12.35 2.70
CA ALA A 43 -0.78 -11.12 3.03
C ALA A 43 -2.29 -11.31 3.00
N LEU A 44 -2.80 -12.01 1.99
CA LEU A 44 -4.24 -12.28 1.90
C LEU A 44 -4.72 -13.18 3.04
N SER A 45 -3.97 -14.22 3.37
CA SER A 45 -4.37 -15.14 4.41
C SER A 45 -4.40 -14.51 5.79
N LYS A 46 -3.60 -13.46 6.00
CA LYS A 46 -3.53 -12.78 7.28
C LYS A 46 -4.20 -11.40 7.26
N PHE A 47 -4.88 -11.08 6.19
CA PHE A 47 -5.54 -9.78 6.06
C PHE A 47 -6.62 -9.62 7.14
N LYS A 48 -6.64 -8.44 7.74
CA LYS A 48 -7.61 -8.11 8.79
C LYS A 48 -8.60 -7.08 8.23
N VAL A 49 -9.86 -7.49 8.13
CA VAL A 49 -10.93 -6.63 7.61
C VAL A 49 -11.21 -5.50 8.61
N ASN A 50 -11.43 -4.30 8.09
CA ASN A 50 -11.72 -3.09 8.88
C ASN A 50 -10.63 -2.75 9.89
N TYR A 51 -9.39 -3.09 9.55
CA TYR A 51 -8.25 -2.86 10.44
C TYR A 51 -7.26 -1.85 9.87
N TYR A 52 -6.93 -1.96 8.59
CA TYR A 52 -5.92 -1.10 7.98
C TYR A 52 -6.53 0.16 7.41
N ASP A 53 -5.82 1.27 7.56
CA ASP A 53 -6.22 2.54 6.94
C ASP A 53 -5.76 2.63 5.50
N ILE A 54 -4.59 2.06 5.20
CA ILE A 54 -4.02 2.11 3.86
C ILE A 54 -3.19 0.86 3.61
N ALA A 55 -3.17 0.40 2.37
CA ALA A 55 -2.29 -0.67 1.94
C ALA A 55 -1.36 -0.15 0.85
N LEU A 56 -0.06 -0.41 1.02
CA LEU A 56 0.96 -0.11 0.03
C LEU A 56 1.27 -1.41 -0.69
N LEU A 57 0.96 -1.49 -1.97
CA LEU A 57 1.06 -2.72 -2.74
C LEU A 57 2.05 -2.57 -3.88
N ASP A 58 3.07 -3.41 -3.91
CA ASP A 58 3.95 -3.51 -5.06
C ASP A 58 3.16 -4.09 -6.22
N ILE A 59 3.40 -3.61 -7.43
CA ILE A 59 2.66 -4.06 -8.60
C ILE A 59 3.17 -5.41 -9.08
N LYS A 60 4.48 -5.53 -9.25
CA LYS A 60 5.05 -6.74 -9.83
C LYS A 60 5.49 -7.73 -8.75
N MET A 61 4.66 -8.75 -8.53
CA MET A 61 4.96 -9.79 -7.55
C MET A 61 4.60 -11.16 -8.13
N PRO A 62 5.27 -12.24 -7.66
CA PRO A 62 4.92 -13.59 -8.10
C PRO A 62 3.52 -13.98 -7.64
N TYR A 63 2.87 -14.86 -8.40
CA TYR A 63 1.58 -15.48 -8.11
C TYR A 63 0.41 -14.51 -8.19
N ILE A 64 0.33 -13.54 -7.30
CA ILE A 64 -0.72 -12.54 -7.28
C ILE A 64 -0.03 -11.18 -7.36
N ASP A 65 -0.22 -10.47 -8.49
CA ASP A 65 0.37 -9.15 -8.63
C ASP A 65 -0.42 -8.09 -7.85
N GLY A 66 0.10 -6.87 -7.82
CA GLY A 66 -0.51 -5.80 -7.02
C GLY A 66 -1.94 -5.48 -7.44
N PHE A 67 -2.26 -5.65 -8.71
CA PHE A 67 -3.61 -5.33 -9.20
C PHE A 67 -4.61 -6.38 -8.76
N ASP A 68 -4.25 -7.65 -8.89
CA ASP A 68 -5.11 -8.74 -8.45
C ASP A 68 -5.26 -8.70 -6.93
N LEU A 69 -4.19 -8.36 -6.24
CA LEU A 69 -4.23 -8.20 -4.79
C LEU A 69 -5.17 -7.05 -4.40
N TYR A 70 -5.08 -5.95 -5.11
CA TYR A 70 -5.98 -4.81 -4.90
C TYR A 70 -7.44 -5.22 -5.04
N LYS A 71 -7.77 -5.95 -6.09
CA LYS A 71 -9.15 -6.41 -6.30
C LYS A 71 -9.63 -7.27 -5.14
N LYS A 72 -8.80 -8.21 -4.72
CA LYS A 72 -9.17 -9.12 -3.63
C LYS A 72 -9.33 -8.39 -2.31
N ILE A 73 -8.45 -7.45 -2.02
CA ILE A 73 -8.54 -6.67 -0.80
C ILE A 73 -9.79 -5.80 -0.80
N LYS A 74 -10.11 -5.15 -1.92
CA LYS A 74 -11.30 -4.29 -2.00
C LYS A 74 -12.59 -5.09 -1.89
N GLU A 75 -12.59 -6.35 -2.30
CA GLU A 75 -13.75 -7.22 -2.09
C GLU A 75 -13.98 -7.53 -0.62
N MET A 76 -12.90 -7.61 0.16
CA MET A 76 -12.99 -7.89 1.59
C MET A 76 -13.25 -6.63 2.42
N ASP A 77 -12.74 -5.49 1.97
CA ASP A 77 -12.77 -4.25 2.73
C ASP A 77 -12.72 -3.08 1.74
N ASP A 78 -13.85 -2.53 1.38
CA ASP A 78 -13.90 -1.46 0.39
C ASP A 78 -13.58 -0.08 0.96
N ASN A 79 -13.37 0.02 2.26
CA ASN A 79 -13.01 1.28 2.90
C ASN A 79 -11.50 1.53 2.95
N ILE A 80 -10.71 0.50 2.77
CA ILE A 80 -9.25 0.64 2.84
C ILE A 80 -8.76 1.47 1.65
N LYS A 81 -7.82 2.35 1.92
CA LYS A 81 -7.19 3.12 0.87
C LYS A 81 -6.00 2.35 0.33
N ILE A 82 -5.75 2.50 -0.96
CA ILE A 82 -4.69 1.73 -1.63
C ILE A 82 -3.71 2.68 -2.27
N CYS A 83 -2.43 2.35 -2.15
CA CYS A 83 -1.36 3.04 -2.85
C CYS A 83 -0.47 1.99 -3.49
N PHE A 84 -0.20 2.16 -4.77
CA PHE A 84 0.63 1.21 -5.51
C PHE A 84 2.08 1.67 -5.55
N LEU A 85 3.00 0.73 -5.36
CA LEU A 85 4.43 0.96 -5.48
C LEU A 85 4.90 0.32 -6.78
N THR A 86 5.68 1.03 -7.56
CA THR A 86 6.17 0.49 -8.81
C THR A 86 7.60 0.95 -9.10
N ALA A 87 8.43 0.04 -9.56
CA ALA A 87 9.77 0.37 -10.04
C ALA A 87 9.78 0.65 -11.55
N SER A 88 8.66 0.47 -12.22
CA SER A 88 8.62 0.52 -13.68
C SER A 88 7.47 1.36 -14.20
N GLU A 89 7.80 2.37 -14.99
CA GLU A 89 6.81 3.18 -15.67
C GLU A 89 6.01 2.33 -16.68
N ALA A 90 6.64 1.32 -17.26
CA ALA A 90 5.96 0.43 -18.19
C ALA A 90 4.83 -0.33 -17.53
N TYR A 91 5.05 -0.79 -16.30
CA TYR A 91 4.00 -1.47 -15.54
C TYR A 91 2.86 -0.54 -15.20
N TYR A 92 3.17 0.70 -14.83
CA TYR A 92 2.17 1.70 -14.55
C TYR A 92 1.29 1.95 -15.78
N GLN A 93 1.91 2.09 -16.96
CA GLN A 93 1.17 2.33 -18.19
C GLN A 93 0.27 1.13 -18.52
N LYS A 94 0.79 -0.07 -18.40
CA LYS A 94 0.00 -1.28 -18.63
C LYS A 94 -1.24 -1.33 -17.76
N PHE A 95 -1.05 -0.97 -16.51
CA PHE A 95 -2.14 -0.96 -15.54
C PHE A 95 -3.22 0.02 -15.98
N ARG A 96 -2.83 1.21 -16.38
CA ARG A 96 -3.77 2.24 -16.80
C ARG A 96 -4.55 1.85 -18.06
N GLU A 97 -3.95 1.07 -18.91
CA GLU A 97 -4.58 0.66 -20.16
C GLU A 97 -5.63 -0.44 -19.99
N LYS A 98 -5.58 -1.17 -18.89
CA LYS A 98 -6.53 -2.25 -18.64
C LYS A 98 -7.81 -1.70 -18.00
N ASP A 99 -8.15 -2.20 -16.82
CA ASP A 99 -9.42 -1.90 -16.17
C ASP A 99 -9.31 -0.80 -15.13
N TYR A 100 -8.14 -0.19 -14.99
CA TYR A 100 -7.87 0.70 -13.88
C TYR A 100 -7.56 2.13 -14.31
N HIS A 101 -7.95 2.47 -15.51
CA HIS A 101 -7.67 3.81 -16.05
C HIS A 101 -8.36 4.91 -15.24
N GLU A 102 -9.36 4.58 -14.48
CA GLU A 102 -10.07 5.54 -13.63
C GLU A 102 -9.39 5.82 -12.31
N LEU A 103 -8.37 5.03 -11.94
CA LEU A 103 -7.64 5.27 -10.71
C LEU A 103 -6.74 6.47 -10.86
N SER A 104 -6.71 7.31 -9.83
CA SER A 104 -5.91 8.51 -9.84
C SER A 104 -4.42 8.18 -9.89
N ARG A 105 -3.68 9.00 -10.65
CA ARG A 105 -2.23 8.91 -10.71
C ARG A 105 -1.61 9.10 -9.34
N ASP A 106 -2.27 9.85 -8.45
CA ASP A 106 -1.78 10.10 -7.10
C ASP A 106 -1.74 8.85 -6.22
N LEU A 107 -2.38 7.77 -6.65
CA LEU A 107 -2.34 6.50 -5.93
C LEU A 107 -1.11 5.67 -6.29
N PHE A 108 -0.22 6.17 -7.13
CA PHE A 108 0.97 5.46 -7.56
C PHE A 108 2.22 6.16 -7.07
N ILE A 109 3.13 5.38 -6.48
CA ILE A 109 4.42 5.88 -6.03
C ILE A 109 5.49 5.13 -6.80
N GLN A 110 6.36 5.86 -7.48
CA GLN A 110 7.47 5.26 -8.19
C GLN A 110 8.66 5.07 -7.25
N LYS A 111 9.21 3.88 -7.21
CA LYS A 111 10.40 3.56 -6.44
C LYS A 111 11.64 3.91 -7.26
N PRO A 112 12.73 4.34 -6.65
CA PRO A 112 12.90 4.60 -5.23
C PRO A 112 12.26 5.92 -4.80
N ILE A 113 11.87 5.99 -3.53
CA ILE A 113 11.25 7.20 -3.00
C ILE A 113 11.95 7.58 -1.70
N GLU A 114 12.12 8.87 -1.49
CA GLU A 114 12.71 9.41 -0.25
C GLU A 114 11.75 9.17 0.91
N ASN A 115 12.31 8.95 2.10
CA ASN A 115 11.49 8.65 3.28
C ASN A 115 10.48 9.74 3.59
N GLU A 116 10.92 11.01 3.53
CA GLU A 116 10.01 12.11 3.83
C GLU A 116 8.89 12.21 2.80
N GLU A 117 9.21 11.96 1.55
CA GLU A 117 8.21 12.00 0.48
C GLU A 117 7.21 10.86 0.65
N LEU A 118 7.68 9.67 1.02
CA LEU A 118 6.80 8.53 1.28
C LEU A 118 5.79 8.87 2.36
N ILE A 119 6.26 9.41 3.47
CA ILE A 119 5.39 9.77 4.59
C ILE A 119 4.39 10.83 4.18
N GLN A 120 4.83 11.83 3.44
CA GLN A 120 3.94 12.89 2.96
C GLN A 120 2.85 12.32 2.05
N ARG A 121 3.21 11.43 1.12
CA ARG A 121 2.25 10.82 0.21
C ARG A 121 1.23 9.97 0.96
N ILE A 122 1.68 9.23 1.95
CA ILE A 122 0.77 8.41 2.78
C ILE A 122 -0.22 9.31 3.51
N ASN A 123 0.27 10.38 4.12
CA ASN A 123 -0.62 11.30 4.83
C ASN A 123 -1.62 11.96 3.89
N GLU A 124 -1.22 12.31 2.69
CA GLU A 124 -2.13 12.90 1.70
C GLU A 124 -3.23 11.92 1.32
N ILE A 125 -2.87 10.67 1.08
CA ILE A 125 -3.85 9.66 0.69
C ILE A 125 -4.83 9.39 1.83
N ILE A 126 -4.34 9.27 3.05
CA ILE A 126 -5.18 9.01 4.21
C ILE A 126 -6.14 10.16 4.46
N SER A 127 -5.70 11.38 4.23
CA SER A 127 -6.51 12.57 4.47
C SER A 127 -7.55 12.83 3.39
N SER A 128 -7.40 12.24 2.23
CA SER A 128 -8.34 12.46 1.12
C SER A 128 -9.62 11.67 1.34
N ASN A 129 -10.70 12.19 0.82
CA ASN A 129 -12.00 11.52 0.93
C ASN A 129 -12.31 10.62 -0.26
#